data_c0c5edad74e90c6a1fbbf60f9747321a
#
_entry.id   c0c5edad74e90c6a1fbbf60f9747321a
#
_cell.length_a   1.000
_cell.length_b   1.000
_cell.length_c   1.000
_cell.angle_alpha   90.00
_cell.angle_beta   90.00
_cell.angle_gamma   90.00
#
_symmetry.space_group_name_H-M   'P 1'
#
loop_
_entity.id
_entity.type
_entity.pdbx_description
1 polymer ?
#
loop_
_entity_poly.entity_id
_entity_poly.type
_entity_poly.pdbx_seq_one_letter_code
_entity_poly.pdbx_strand_id
1 'polypeptide(L)'
;MMHAQRLVYVIDDDISTRKAIGRLLESEDYSVEMFAGAREFLARTPHPGPSCVILDLNIPGLNGLELQQALAERGYGEQIIFITGGASVPTCLQAMKAGAVDYLSKPFGDEDLLRALQQALTRSSEQWLQRSQRKEVRERVATLTPREFDVLKLVIAGMLNKQIASQLGTTEATIKVHRGRVMEKMGVKSVAELVILAQRAGIASGSTDSTKV
;
A
#
# COMPACT_ATOMS: atom_id res chain seq x y z
N MET A 1 -9.33 19.01 -2.89
CA MET A 1 -8.65 17.70 -2.78
C MET A 1 -7.63 17.67 -3.90
N MET A 2 -6.34 17.69 -3.58
CA MET A 2 -5.30 17.50 -4.59
C MET A 2 -5.47 16.07 -5.12
N HIS A 3 -5.89 15.90 -6.38
CA HIS A 3 -5.81 14.62 -7.05
C HIS A 3 -4.32 14.25 -7.07
N ALA A 4 -3.93 13.25 -6.31
CA ALA A 4 -2.58 12.70 -6.43
C ALA A 4 -2.39 12.32 -7.90
N GLN A 5 -1.45 12.99 -8.55
CA GLN A 5 -1.16 12.82 -9.97
C GLN A 5 -0.84 11.35 -10.24
N ARG A 6 -1.61 10.71 -11.11
CA ARG A 6 -1.43 9.30 -11.45
C ARG A 6 -0.19 9.17 -12.32
N LEU A 7 0.87 8.63 -11.78
CA LEU A 7 2.14 8.50 -12.45
C LEU A 7 2.29 7.11 -13.08
N VAL A 8 2.71 7.09 -14.32
CA VAL A 8 3.02 5.86 -15.06
C VAL A 8 4.50 5.82 -15.38
N TYR A 9 5.14 4.75 -15.00
CA TYR A 9 6.53 4.46 -15.35
C TYR A 9 6.56 3.53 -16.55
N VAL A 10 7.38 3.85 -17.53
CA VAL A 10 7.62 2.99 -18.72
C VAL A 10 9.08 2.54 -18.71
N ILE A 11 9.28 1.23 -18.59
CA ILE A 11 10.61 0.61 -18.53
C ILE A 11 10.74 -0.36 -19.70
N ASP A 12 11.57 0.00 -20.67
CA ASP A 12 11.82 -0.77 -21.89
C ASP A 12 13.18 -0.34 -22.43
N ASP A 13 14.04 -1.24 -22.87
CA ASP A 13 15.36 -0.90 -23.43
C ASP A 13 15.25 -0.37 -24.87
N ASP A 14 14.21 -0.75 -25.62
CA ASP A 14 13.93 -0.17 -26.93
C ASP A 14 13.37 1.25 -26.82
N ILE A 15 14.16 2.23 -27.24
CA ILE A 15 13.81 3.65 -27.23
C ILE A 15 12.56 3.96 -28.07
N SER A 16 12.30 3.20 -29.13
CA SER A 16 11.16 3.42 -30.03
C SER A 16 9.86 3.01 -29.36
N THR A 17 9.83 1.82 -28.77
CA THR A 17 8.70 1.30 -27.98
C THR A 17 8.43 2.22 -26.78
N ARG A 18 9.47 2.57 -26.03
CA ARG A 18 9.36 3.45 -24.86
C ARG A 18 8.75 4.81 -25.20
N LYS A 19 9.22 5.44 -26.30
CA LYS A 19 8.68 6.71 -26.78
C LYS A 19 7.25 6.61 -27.34
N ALA A 20 6.92 5.51 -28.01
CA ALA A 20 5.57 5.30 -28.55
C ALA A 20 4.55 5.19 -27.42
N ILE A 21 4.85 4.36 -26.41
CA ILE A 21 4.02 4.23 -25.19
C ILE A 21 3.91 5.58 -24.47
N GLY A 22 5.04 6.28 -24.27
CA GLY A 22 5.03 7.58 -23.61
C GLY A 22 4.12 8.60 -24.29
N ARG A 23 4.19 8.73 -25.61
CA ARG A 23 3.31 9.64 -26.37
C ARG A 23 1.83 9.28 -26.28
N LEU A 24 1.51 7.98 -26.35
CA LEU A 24 0.14 7.52 -26.18
C LEU A 24 -0.40 7.93 -24.81
N LEU A 25 0.37 7.66 -23.74
CA LEU A 25 -0.05 7.97 -22.37
C LEU A 25 -0.16 9.48 -22.12
N GLU A 26 0.78 10.27 -22.65
CA GLU A 26 0.73 11.73 -22.57
C GLU A 26 -0.48 12.31 -23.30
N SER A 27 -0.90 11.70 -24.44
CA SER A 27 -2.12 12.13 -25.16
C SER A 27 -3.42 11.82 -24.41
N GLU A 28 -3.36 10.90 -23.44
CA GLU A 28 -4.45 10.54 -22.52
C GLU A 28 -4.33 11.20 -21.14
N ASP A 29 -3.56 12.30 -21.05
CA ASP A 29 -3.37 13.12 -19.84
C ASP A 29 -2.71 12.37 -18.66
N TYR A 30 -1.94 11.31 -18.90
CA TYR A 30 -1.13 10.67 -17.85
C TYR A 30 0.22 11.37 -17.67
N SER A 31 0.70 11.43 -16.43
CA SER A 31 2.10 11.78 -16.16
C SER A 31 2.99 10.57 -16.40
N VAL A 32 4.03 10.73 -17.20
CA VAL A 32 4.90 9.61 -17.60
C VAL A 32 6.36 9.88 -17.25
N GLU A 33 7.00 8.89 -16.64
CA GLU A 33 8.46 8.85 -16.50
C GLU A 33 9.01 7.60 -17.20
N MET A 34 10.06 7.77 -17.97
CA MET A 34 10.62 6.72 -18.83
C MET A 34 12.02 6.32 -18.41
N PHE A 35 12.29 5.02 -18.35
CA PHE A 35 13.57 4.43 -17.95
C PHE A 35 14.06 3.41 -18.98
N ALA A 36 15.36 3.40 -19.25
CA ALA A 36 15.95 2.44 -20.15
C ALA A 36 16.23 1.08 -19.51
N GLY A 37 16.15 0.97 -18.19
CA GLY A 37 16.39 -0.28 -17.47
C GLY A 37 16.08 -0.24 -16.00
N ALA A 38 16.06 -1.42 -15.38
CA ALA A 38 15.66 -1.61 -13.99
C ALA A 38 16.54 -0.88 -12.97
N ARG A 39 17.85 -0.78 -13.21
CA ARG A 39 18.78 -0.13 -12.26
C ARG A 39 18.50 1.35 -12.12
N GLU A 40 18.27 2.05 -13.22
CA GLU A 40 17.92 3.45 -13.24
C GLU A 40 16.58 3.67 -12.51
N PHE A 41 15.60 2.86 -12.82
CA PHE A 41 14.29 2.89 -12.15
C PHE A 41 14.38 2.66 -10.65
N LEU A 42 15.19 1.69 -10.19
CA LEU A 42 15.35 1.41 -8.76
C LEU A 42 16.11 2.51 -7.98
N ALA A 43 16.87 3.35 -8.67
CA ALA A 43 17.60 4.48 -8.09
C ALA A 43 16.72 5.73 -7.89
N ARG A 44 15.52 5.78 -8.47
CA ARG A 44 14.61 6.92 -8.37
C ARG A 44 14.08 7.12 -6.95
N THR A 45 13.60 8.33 -6.67
CA THR A 45 12.79 8.58 -5.48
C THR A 45 11.38 7.97 -5.69
N PRO A 46 10.88 7.16 -4.74
CA PRO A 46 9.53 6.60 -4.86
C PRO A 46 8.46 7.69 -4.92
N HIS A 47 7.49 7.51 -5.80
CA HIS A 47 6.33 8.40 -5.88
C HIS A 47 5.43 8.22 -4.64
N PRO A 48 5.00 9.30 -3.98
CA PRO A 48 4.17 9.20 -2.77
C PRO A 48 2.70 8.89 -3.04
N GLY A 49 2.30 8.76 -4.30
CA GLY A 49 0.92 8.55 -4.75
C GLY A 49 0.69 7.24 -5.49
N PRO A 50 -0.52 7.06 -6.05
CA PRO A 50 -0.83 5.94 -6.93
C PRO A 50 0.05 5.95 -8.17
N SER A 51 0.59 4.78 -8.55
CA SER A 51 1.45 4.63 -9.72
C SER A 51 1.33 3.24 -10.34
N CYS A 52 1.70 3.16 -11.60
CA CYS A 52 1.77 1.92 -12.37
C CYS A 52 3.10 1.85 -13.11
N VAL A 53 3.63 0.64 -13.28
CA VAL A 53 4.83 0.34 -14.06
C VAL A 53 4.43 -0.48 -15.28
N ILE A 54 4.68 0.03 -16.48
CA ILE A 54 4.67 -0.73 -17.72
C ILE A 54 6.09 -1.20 -17.94
N LEU A 55 6.30 -2.51 -17.92
CA LEU A 55 7.61 -3.12 -17.82
C LEU A 55 7.84 -4.13 -18.93
N ASP A 56 8.86 -3.91 -19.76
CA ASP A 56 9.31 -5.00 -20.62
C ASP A 56 9.91 -6.13 -19.78
N LEU A 57 9.50 -7.34 -20.10
CA LEU A 57 10.02 -8.52 -19.46
C LEU A 57 11.51 -8.74 -19.74
N ASN A 58 11.96 -8.40 -20.96
CA ASN A 58 13.30 -8.71 -21.47
C ASN A 58 14.20 -7.48 -21.46
N ILE A 59 14.37 -6.82 -20.31
CA ILE A 59 15.31 -5.72 -20.16
C ILE A 59 16.72 -6.22 -19.80
N PRO A 60 17.78 -5.60 -20.30
CA PRO A 60 19.16 -6.00 -19.99
C PRO A 60 19.53 -5.86 -18.51
N GLY A 61 20.27 -6.83 -18.01
CA GLY A 61 20.84 -6.83 -16.65
C GLY A 61 19.93 -7.45 -15.61
N LEU A 62 18.97 -6.74 -15.10
CA LEU A 62 17.94 -7.24 -14.20
C LEU A 62 16.66 -7.45 -15.00
N ASN A 63 16.20 -8.69 -15.15
CA ASN A 63 14.98 -8.98 -15.91
C ASN A 63 13.71 -8.47 -15.22
N GLY A 64 12.60 -8.42 -15.96
CA GLY A 64 11.35 -7.85 -15.45
C GLY A 64 10.78 -8.58 -14.22
N LEU A 65 10.94 -9.91 -14.10
CA LEU A 65 10.48 -10.67 -12.93
C LEU A 65 11.35 -10.39 -11.70
N GLU A 66 12.65 -10.24 -11.87
CA GLU A 66 13.57 -9.86 -10.78
C GLU A 66 13.26 -8.44 -10.30
N LEU A 67 12.94 -7.53 -11.22
CA LEU A 67 12.50 -6.17 -10.86
C LEU A 67 11.17 -6.21 -10.08
N GLN A 68 10.20 -7.01 -10.51
CA GLN A 68 8.94 -7.20 -9.80
C GLN A 68 9.19 -7.67 -8.36
N GLN A 69 10.07 -8.66 -8.17
CA GLN A 69 10.43 -9.14 -6.83
C GLN A 69 11.10 -8.05 -5.99
N ALA A 70 12.06 -7.32 -6.56
CA ALA A 70 12.75 -6.24 -5.87
C ALA A 70 11.79 -5.12 -5.42
N LEU A 71 10.77 -4.80 -6.21
CA LEU A 71 9.74 -3.81 -5.85
C LEU A 71 8.84 -4.32 -4.72
N ALA A 72 8.47 -5.60 -4.76
CA ALA A 72 7.68 -6.23 -3.70
C ALA A 72 8.44 -6.23 -2.35
N GLU A 73 9.73 -6.58 -2.36
CA GLU A 73 10.60 -6.57 -1.18
C GLU A 73 10.78 -5.17 -0.58
N ARG A 74 10.85 -4.15 -1.42
CA ARG A 74 10.93 -2.73 -0.99
C ARG A 74 9.59 -2.19 -0.48
N GLY A 75 8.48 -2.91 -0.69
CA GLY A 75 7.15 -2.49 -0.26
C GLY A 75 6.61 -1.26 -1.00
N TYR A 76 7.10 -0.98 -2.17
CA TYR A 76 6.72 0.20 -2.96
C TYR A 76 5.29 -0.03 -3.46
N GLY A 77 4.57 -0.52 -3.83
CA GLY A 77 3.15 -0.66 -4.11
C GLY A 77 2.73 -0.28 -5.51
N GLU A 78 3.71 -0.08 -6.40
CA GLU A 78 3.41 0.09 -7.81
C GLU A 78 2.74 -1.17 -8.37
N GLN A 79 1.74 -0.96 -9.18
CA GLN A 79 1.11 -2.03 -9.94
C GLN A 79 1.90 -2.25 -11.23
N ILE A 80 2.10 -3.50 -11.63
CA ILE A 80 2.93 -3.84 -12.77
C ILE A 80 2.08 -4.42 -13.90
N ILE A 81 2.27 -3.88 -15.10
CA ILE A 81 1.78 -4.44 -16.37
C ILE A 81 3.03 -4.87 -17.14
N PHE A 82 3.13 -6.14 -17.47
CA PHE A 82 4.20 -6.61 -18.33
C PHE A 82 3.88 -6.42 -19.81
N ILE A 83 4.90 -6.02 -20.56
CA ILE A 83 4.88 -6.02 -22.03
C ILE A 83 6.02 -6.90 -22.53
N THR A 84 5.88 -7.64 -23.63
CA THR A 84 6.95 -8.47 -24.16
C THR A 84 6.72 -8.92 -25.60
N GLY A 85 7.79 -9.04 -26.36
CA GLY A 85 7.78 -9.57 -27.74
C GLY A 85 7.78 -11.09 -27.85
N GLY A 86 7.90 -11.82 -26.74
CA GLY A 86 7.94 -13.28 -26.78
C GLY A 86 8.29 -13.88 -25.43
N ALA A 87 7.29 -14.21 -24.63
CA ALA A 87 7.51 -14.96 -23.42
C ALA A 87 6.78 -16.29 -23.47
N SER A 88 7.30 -17.25 -22.71
CA SER A 88 6.65 -18.55 -22.57
C SER A 88 5.43 -18.44 -21.64
N VAL A 89 4.46 -19.32 -21.83
CA VAL A 89 3.29 -19.42 -20.93
C VAL A 89 3.69 -19.56 -19.45
N PRO A 90 4.72 -20.38 -19.09
CA PRO A 90 5.19 -20.44 -17.70
C PRO A 90 5.66 -19.08 -17.15
N THR A 91 6.34 -18.27 -17.94
CA THR A 91 6.82 -16.95 -17.53
C THR A 91 5.66 -15.97 -17.25
N CYS A 92 4.65 -15.97 -18.13
CA CYS A 92 3.42 -15.19 -17.92
C CYS A 92 2.72 -15.60 -16.62
N LEU A 93 2.56 -16.90 -16.39
CA LEU A 93 1.94 -17.41 -15.15
C LEU A 93 2.73 -17.03 -13.90
N GLN A 94 4.06 -17.03 -13.98
CA GLN A 94 4.92 -16.60 -12.87
C GLN A 94 4.71 -15.13 -12.55
N ALA A 95 4.72 -14.26 -13.56
CA ALA A 95 4.47 -12.81 -13.40
C ALA A 95 3.11 -12.54 -12.74
N MET A 96 2.05 -13.20 -13.23
CA MET A 96 0.70 -13.05 -12.69
C MET A 96 0.56 -13.56 -11.26
N LYS A 97 1.16 -14.72 -10.94
CA LYS A 97 1.18 -15.27 -9.57
C LYS A 97 1.96 -14.37 -8.60
N ALA A 98 2.98 -13.68 -9.09
CA ALA A 98 3.74 -12.70 -8.32
C ALA A 98 3.02 -11.34 -8.17
N GLY A 99 1.78 -11.21 -8.67
CA GLY A 99 0.91 -10.06 -8.45
C GLY A 99 0.91 -9.01 -9.56
N ALA A 100 1.42 -9.31 -10.75
CA ALA A 100 1.23 -8.44 -11.91
C ALA A 100 -0.27 -8.24 -12.19
N VAL A 101 -0.62 -7.05 -12.66
CA VAL A 101 -2.03 -6.72 -12.97
C VAL A 101 -2.44 -7.31 -14.30
N ASP A 102 -1.54 -7.21 -15.28
CA ASP A 102 -1.78 -7.71 -16.63
C ASP A 102 -0.48 -8.04 -17.35
N TYR A 103 -0.62 -8.67 -18.50
CA TYR A 103 0.47 -9.10 -19.37
C TYR A 103 0.05 -8.93 -20.82
N LEU A 104 0.78 -8.10 -21.59
CA LEU A 104 0.49 -7.77 -22.97
C LEU A 104 1.59 -8.26 -23.91
N SER A 105 1.22 -9.01 -24.93
CA SER A 105 2.13 -9.49 -25.97
C SER A 105 2.31 -8.42 -27.05
N LYS A 106 3.57 -8.06 -27.37
CA LYS A 106 3.89 -7.17 -28.49
C LYS A 106 3.71 -7.94 -29.83
N PRO A 107 3.03 -7.35 -30.83
CA PRO A 107 2.37 -6.06 -30.82
C PRO A 107 1.02 -6.11 -30.06
N PHE A 108 0.70 -5.07 -29.30
CA PHE A 108 -0.56 -4.88 -28.58
C PHE A 108 -1.29 -3.62 -29.09
N GLY A 109 -2.61 -3.58 -28.94
CA GLY A 109 -3.41 -2.41 -29.27
C GLY A 109 -3.36 -1.35 -28.17
N ASP A 110 -3.57 -0.08 -28.58
CA ASP A 110 -3.63 1.05 -27.65
C ASP A 110 -4.75 0.86 -26.61
N GLU A 111 -5.93 0.38 -27.06
CA GLU A 111 -7.06 0.10 -26.17
C GLU A 111 -6.74 -0.97 -25.10
N ASP A 112 -5.98 -2.01 -25.46
CA ASP A 112 -5.59 -3.06 -24.51
C ASP A 112 -4.66 -2.51 -23.43
N LEU A 113 -3.68 -1.69 -23.83
CA LEU A 113 -2.77 -1.04 -22.88
C LEU A 113 -3.52 -0.08 -21.95
N LEU A 114 -4.40 0.77 -22.49
CA LEU A 114 -5.17 1.73 -21.70
C LEU A 114 -6.12 1.04 -20.73
N ARG A 115 -6.77 -0.07 -21.14
CA ARG A 115 -7.61 -0.90 -20.27
C ARG A 115 -6.81 -1.51 -19.12
N ALA A 116 -5.67 -2.11 -19.39
CA ALA A 116 -4.78 -2.67 -18.38
C ALA A 116 -4.29 -1.58 -17.42
N LEU A 117 -3.91 -0.42 -17.93
CA LEU A 117 -3.47 0.73 -17.15
C LEU A 117 -4.57 1.25 -16.22
N GLN A 118 -5.79 1.36 -16.69
CA GLN A 118 -6.93 1.80 -15.88
C GLN A 118 -7.16 0.84 -14.71
N GLN A 119 -7.09 -0.46 -14.93
CA GLN A 119 -7.20 -1.47 -13.87
C GLN A 119 -6.04 -1.35 -12.86
N ALA A 120 -4.82 -1.18 -13.35
CA ALA A 120 -3.64 -1.05 -12.51
C ALA A 120 -3.71 0.21 -11.63
N LEU A 121 -4.06 1.34 -12.18
CA LEU A 121 -4.18 2.61 -11.44
C LEU A 121 -5.35 2.59 -10.44
N THR A 122 -6.44 1.90 -10.75
CA THR A 122 -7.54 1.70 -9.79
C THR A 122 -7.06 0.90 -8.59
N ARG A 123 -6.42 -0.27 -8.81
CA ARG A 123 -5.83 -1.08 -7.74
C ARG A 123 -4.78 -0.31 -6.93
N SER A 124 -3.91 0.45 -7.63
CA SER A 124 -2.89 1.27 -6.98
C SER A 124 -3.51 2.34 -6.06
N SER A 125 -4.58 3.00 -6.53
CA SER A 125 -5.30 4.03 -5.77
C SER A 125 -5.95 3.45 -4.50
N GLU A 126 -6.59 2.29 -4.60
CA GLU A 126 -7.20 1.60 -3.46
C GLU A 126 -6.14 1.19 -2.42
N GLN A 127 -5.04 0.60 -2.87
CA GLN A 127 -3.94 0.20 -1.98
C GLN A 127 -3.27 1.40 -1.32
N TRP A 128 -3.05 2.48 -2.08
CA TRP A 128 -2.48 3.71 -1.56
C TRP A 128 -3.37 4.33 -0.48
N LEU A 129 -4.68 4.40 -0.72
CA LEU A 129 -5.65 4.90 0.26
C LEU A 129 -5.62 4.07 1.55
N GLN A 130 -5.62 2.75 1.44
CA GLN A 130 -5.53 1.86 2.60
C GLN A 130 -4.22 2.05 3.39
N ARG A 131 -3.08 2.19 2.69
CA ARG A 131 -1.78 2.44 3.32
C ARG A 131 -1.73 3.80 4.01
N SER A 132 -2.23 4.86 3.34
CA SER A 132 -2.33 6.20 3.90
C SER A 132 -3.16 6.22 5.18
N GLN A 133 -4.34 5.59 5.16
CA GLN A 133 -5.19 5.48 6.35
C GLN A 133 -4.50 4.72 7.49
N ARG A 134 -3.82 3.61 7.19
CA ARG A 134 -3.06 2.86 8.20
C ARG A 134 -1.90 3.66 8.77
N LYS A 135 -1.19 4.40 7.93
CA LYS A 135 -0.09 5.28 8.36
C LYS A 135 -0.61 6.35 9.32
N GLU A 136 -1.67 7.05 8.95
CA GLU A 136 -2.30 8.08 9.77
C GLU A 136 -2.70 7.53 11.16
N VAL A 137 -3.34 6.37 11.21
CA VAL A 137 -3.72 5.77 12.48
C VAL A 137 -2.49 5.39 13.31
N ARG A 138 -1.44 4.82 12.69
CA ARG A 138 -0.18 4.51 13.39
C ARG A 138 0.50 5.75 13.97
N GLU A 139 0.49 6.86 13.23
CA GLU A 139 1.02 8.14 13.72
C GLU A 139 0.26 8.63 14.94
N ARG A 140 -1.09 8.55 14.95
CA ARG A 140 -1.90 8.86 16.13
C ARG A 140 -1.57 7.94 17.30
N VAL A 141 -1.46 6.64 17.07
CA VAL A 141 -1.07 5.65 18.11
C VAL A 141 0.30 5.96 18.70
N ALA A 142 1.26 6.39 17.89
CA ALA A 142 2.59 6.76 18.34
C ALA A 142 2.60 7.99 19.30
N THR A 143 1.53 8.78 19.34
CA THR A 143 1.37 9.88 20.31
C THR A 143 0.90 9.42 21.69
N LEU A 144 0.46 8.16 21.83
CA LEU A 144 0.00 7.62 23.09
C LEU A 144 1.18 7.32 24.01
N THR A 145 1.04 7.66 25.28
CA THR A 145 1.97 7.17 26.31
C THR A 145 1.79 5.66 26.50
N PRO A 146 2.78 4.94 27.06
CA PRO A 146 2.64 3.50 27.33
C PRO A 146 1.36 3.17 28.11
N ARG A 147 1.00 4.01 29.07
CA ARG A 147 -0.22 3.81 29.89
C ARG A 147 -1.48 4.02 29.10
N GLU A 148 -1.53 5.03 28.24
CA GLU A 148 -2.67 5.27 27.35
C GLU A 148 -2.80 4.14 26.31
N PHE A 149 -1.70 3.60 25.82
CA PHE A 149 -1.71 2.45 24.92
C PHE A 149 -2.23 1.17 25.59
N ASP A 150 -1.89 0.92 26.86
CA ASP A 150 -2.47 -0.19 27.62
C ASP A 150 -3.96 0.00 27.81
N VAL A 151 -4.40 1.20 28.16
CA VAL A 151 -5.84 1.53 28.26
C VAL A 151 -6.54 1.34 26.92
N LEU A 152 -5.93 1.78 25.79
CA LEU A 152 -6.48 1.55 24.45
C LEU A 152 -6.76 0.05 24.21
N LYS A 153 -5.77 -0.83 24.45
CA LYS A 153 -5.92 -2.27 24.25
C LYS A 153 -7.08 -2.87 25.03
N LEU A 154 -7.27 -2.44 26.27
CA LEU A 154 -8.32 -2.96 27.15
C LEU A 154 -9.71 -2.38 26.80
N VAL A 155 -9.75 -1.12 26.33
CA VAL A 155 -11.00 -0.51 25.84
C VAL A 155 -11.50 -1.19 24.56
N ILE A 156 -10.63 -1.47 23.61
CA ILE A 156 -11.02 -2.17 22.37
C ILE A 156 -11.36 -3.65 22.61
N ALA A 157 -10.88 -4.24 23.72
CA ALA A 157 -11.31 -5.55 24.20
C ALA A 157 -12.70 -5.53 24.88
N GLY A 158 -13.35 -4.36 24.97
CA GLY A 158 -14.69 -4.20 25.54
C GLY A 158 -14.74 -4.11 27.06
N MET A 159 -13.60 -3.93 27.75
CA MET A 159 -13.56 -3.88 29.20
C MET A 159 -14.16 -2.58 29.77
N LEU A 160 -14.88 -2.70 30.87
CA LEU A 160 -15.42 -1.57 31.63
C LEU A 160 -14.31 -0.87 32.44
N ASN A 161 -14.49 0.41 32.74
CA ASN A 161 -13.48 1.18 33.50
C ASN A 161 -13.07 0.51 34.82
N LYS A 162 -14.03 -0.08 35.53
CA LYS A 162 -13.78 -0.81 36.77
C LYS A 162 -12.85 -2.02 36.58
N GLN A 163 -13.05 -2.78 35.51
CA GLN A 163 -12.22 -3.92 35.15
C GLN A 163 -10.78 -3.48 34.76
N ILE A 164 -10.69 -2.43 33.93
CA ILE A 164 -9.42 -1.85 33.52
C ILE A 164 -8.66 -1.31 34.74
N ALA A 165 -9.34 -0.63 35.66
CA ALA A 165 -8.76 -0.10 36.88
C ALA A 165 -8.17 -1.22 37.76
N SER A 166 -8.93 -2.31 37.95
CA SER A 166 -8.47 -3.49 38.67
C SER A 166 -7.23 -4.13 38.03
N GLN A 167 -7.28 -4.33 36.70
CA GLN A 167 -6.18 -4.98 35.96
C GLN A 167 -4.90 -4.13 35.94
N LEU A 168 -5.05 -2.81 35.87
CA LEU A 168 -3.91 -1.89 35.79
C LEU A 168 -3.46 -1.34 37.15
N GLY A 169 -4.07 -1.80 38.28
CA GLY A 169 -3.69 -1.39 39.64
C GLY A 169 -3.91 0.10 39.91
N THR A 170 -5.04 0.68 39.46
CA THR A 170 -5.35 2.11 39.58
C THR A 170 -6.84 2.33 39.90
N THR A 171 -7.28 3.61 39.94
CA THR A 171 -8.67 3.95 40.21
C THR A 171 -9.49 4.11 38.91
N GLU A 172 -10.81 3.93 38.99
CA GLU A 172 -11.73 4.19 37.87
C GLU A 172 -11.66 5.65 37.38
N ALA A 173 -11.46 6.59 38.33
CA ALA A 173 -11.29 8.01 37.99
C ALA A 173 -10.05 8.23 37.09
N THR A 174 -8.95 7.57 37.41
CA THR A 174 -7.71 7.62 36.62
C THR A 174 -7.93 7.01 35.23
N ILE A 175 -8.62 5.87 35.15
CA ILE A 175 -8.94 5.24 33.84
C ILE A 175 -9.84 6.15 33.01
N LYS A 176 -10.83 6.82 33.61
CA LYS A 176 -11.69 7.79 32.90
C LYS A 176 -10.87 8.91 32.26
N VAL A 177 -9.85 9.43 32.97
CA VAL A 177 -8.94 10.46 32.44
C VAL A 177 -8.10 9.90 31.28
N HIS A 178 -7.47 8.73 31.46
CA HIS A 178 -6.67 8.11 30.39
C HIS A 178 -7.52 7.79 29.17
N ARG A 179 -8.71 7.27 29.35
CA ARG A 179 -9.66 7.00 28.27
C ARG A 179 -10.04 8.27 27.51
N GLY A 180 -10.28 9.38 28.20
CA GLY A 180 -10.52 10.69 27.57
C GLY A 180 -9.35 11.11 26.67
N ARG A 181 -8.13 11.02 27.19
CA ARG A 181 -6.91 11.35 26.43
C ARG A 181 -6.69 10.42 25.23
N VAL A 182 -6.97 9.14 25.38
CA VAL A 182 -6.92 8.18 24.26
C VAL A 182 -7.90 8.58 23.17
N MET A 183 -9.16 8.86 23.52
CA MET A 183 -10.19 9.28 22.57
C MET A 183 -9.81 10.56 21.84
N GLU A 184 -9.27 11.54 22.55
CA GLU A 184 -8.80 12.81 22.02
C GLU A 184 -7.63 12.61 21.03
N LYS A 185 -6.55 11.92 21.45
CA LYS A 185 -5.36 11.68 20.63
C LYS A 185 -5.67 10.81 19.41
N MET A 186 -6.58 9.85 19.55
CA MET A 186 -7.05 9.03 18.43
C MET A 186 -8.06 9.77 17.54
N GLY A 187 -8.56 10.94 17.96
CA GLY A 187 -9.48 11.77 17.19
C GLY A 187 -10.85 11.10 16.97
N VAL A 188 -11.36 10.37 17.96
CA VAL A 188 -12.62 9.62 17.88
C VAL A 188 -13.60 10.08 18.93
N LYS A 189 -14.91 9.97 18.62
CA LYS A 189 -16.00 10.38 19.51
C LYS A 189 -16.68 9.20 20.23
N SER A 190 -16.46 7.98 19.74
CA SER A 190 -17.08 6.78 20.30
C SER A 190 -16.09 5.62 20.39
N VAL A 191 -16.38 4.66 21.31
CA VAL A 191 -15.59 3.43 21.42
C VAL A 191 -15.71 2.59 20.16
N ALA A 192 -16.84 2.62 19.48
CA ALA A 192 -17.02 1.92 18.20
C ALA A 192 -16.07 2.43 17.14
N GLU A 193 -15.92 3.76 17.00
CA GLU A 193 -14.92 4.36 16.11
C GLU A 193 -13.50 3.98 16.51
N LEU A 194 -13.20 3.96 17.83
CA LEU A 194 -11.89 3.57 18.34
C LEU A 194 -11.53 2.13 17.94
N VAL A 195 -12.48 1.19 18.07
CA VAL A 195 -12.31 -0.22 17.67
C VAL A 195 -12.03 -0.32 16.18
N ILE A 196 -12.80 0.36 15.33
CA ILE A 196 -12.59 0.35 13.87
C ILE A 196 -11.20 0.89 13.51
N LEU A 197 -10.78 2.00 14.12
CA LEU A 197 -9.45 2.58 13.89
C LEU A 197 -8.33 1.65 14.35
N ALA A 198 -8.45 1.04 15.52
CA ALA A 198 -7.47 0.11 16.06
C ALA A 198 -7.31 -1.13 15.15
N GLN A 199 -8.43 -1.68 14.65
CA GLN A 199 -8.41 -2.78 13.68
C GLN A 199 -7.68 -2.40 12.39
N ARG A 200 -7.92 -1.19 11.85
CA ARG A 200 -7.22 -0.68 10.65
C ARG A 200 -5.70 -0.55 10.87
N ALA A 201 -5.28 -0.23 12.10
CA ALA A 201 -3.86 -0.16 12.47
C ALA A 201 -3.22 -1.54 12.72
N GLY A 202 -4.02 -2.60 12.76
CA GLY A 202 -3.56 -3.94 13.12
C GLY A 202 -3.29 -4.11 14.62
N ILE A 203 -3.92 -3.27 15.47
CA ILE A 203 -3.82 -3.40 16.91
C ILE A 203 -4.83 -4.48 17.35
N ALA A 204 -4.30 -5.62 17.79
CA ALA A 204 -5.12 -6.67 18.35
C ALA A 204 -5.69 -6.24 19.71
N SER A 205 -6.99 -6.51 19.95
CA SER A 205 -7.54 -6.51 21.29
C SER A 205 -6.74 -7.50 22.13
N GLY A 206 -6.14 -7.05 23.24
CA GLY A 206 -5.38 -7.92 24.12
C GLY A 206 -6.28 -9.08 24.58
N SER A 207 -6.09 -10.27 24.01
CA SER A 207 -6.63 -11.49 24.55
C SER A 207 -5.99 -11.66 25.94
N THR A 208 -6.81 -11.60 26.97
CA THR A 208 -6.46 -12.11 28.30
C THR A 208 -6.16 -13.59 28.13
N ASP A 209 -4.89 -13.95 28.06
CA ASP A 209 -4.44 -15.31 28.30
C ASP A 209 -4.80 -15.64 29.77
N SER A 210 -6.01 -16.09 29.97
CA SER A 210 -6.44 -16.70 31.23
C SER A 210 -6.08 -18.17 31.19
N THR A 211 -4.79 -18.45 31.17
CA THR A 211 -4.32 -19.77 31.58
C THR A 211 -4.15 -19.72 33.09
N LYS A 212 -5.20 -20.05 33.81
CA LYS A 212 -5.09 -20.55 35.19
C LYS A 212 -5.30 -22.05 35.12
N VAL A 213 -4.23 -22.77 35.42
CA VAL A 213 -4.26 -24.08 36.05
C VAL A 213 -4.70 -23.92 37.49
#